data_cb6453f39c6bbe502eb588e290de9a1a
#
_entry.id   cb6453f39c6bbe502eb588e290de9a1a
#
_cell.length_a   1.000
_cell.length_b   1.000
_cell.length_c   1.000
_cell.angle_alpha   90.00
_cell.angle_beta   90.00
_cell.angle_gamma   90.00
#
_symmetry.space_group_name_H-M   'P 1'
#
loop_
_entity.id
_entity.type
_entity.pdbx_description
1 polymer ?
#
loop_
_entity_poly.entity_id
_entity_poly.type
_entity_poly.pdbx_seq_one_letter_code
_entity_poly.pdbx_strand_id
1 'polypeptide(L)'
;MFRKIALVLASVLLISGCTSVEPKPWSAGSGPIKIVASTDVWGSVANLVAGDRASVTALIYNSSQDPHSFEPSVRDQLAVNNADVVIMNGGGYDDFMTKLVAADPTPAIVVNAFAVSGADKSRNEHIWYDVDQVGAVAEAIAAAVKNTDSSLASFKSSLAKLKEKLNTLKVANTCGRVFATEPVIDYLLDDAGCVNVTPLAFSKAIEEERDVSPAVMEQAKNALAVPGTVLASNISVTSSQISQLESGHVGEFGFGELLPQDPDTGAYGGNYLDMIDGSITMLGWKK
;
A
#
# COMPACT_ATOMS: atom_id res chain seq x y z
N MET A 1 -30.02 80.50 -6.19
CA MET A 1 -29.61 79.90 -4.91
C MET A 1 -29.84 78.37 -5.08
N PHE A 2 -28.81 77.68 -5.63
CA PHE A 2 -28.89 76.25 -5.95
C PHE A 2 -27.96 75.46 -5.03
N ARG A 3 -28.52 74.62 -4.13
CA ARG A 3 -27.80 73.67 -3.26
C ARG A 3 -27.44 72.41 -4.06
N LYS A 4 -26.16 72.15 -4.22
CA LYS A 4 -25.64 70.90 -4.78
C LYS A 4 -25.63 69.84 -3.67
N ILE A 5 -26.38 68.77 -3.85
CA ILE A 5 -26.32 67.57 -2.99
C ILE A 5 -25.27 66.64 -3.61
N ALA A 6 -24.20 66.37 -2.89
CA ALA A 6 -23.18 65.34 -3.26
C ALA A 6 -23.62 63.99 -2.75
N LEU A 7 -23.82 63.04 -3.63
CA LEU A 7 -24.07 61.65 -3.34
C LEU A 7 -22.71 60.92 -3.13
N VAL A 8 -22.44 60.45 -1.92
CA VAL A 8 -21.30 59.61 -1.63
C VAL A 8 -21.71 58.16 -1.82
N LEU A 9 -21.21 57.51 -2.86
CA LEU A 9 -21.30 56.06 -3.06
C LEU A 9 -20.28 55.36 -2.18
N ALA A 10 -20.72 54.67 -1.16
CA ALA A 10 -19.89 53.76 -0.36
C ALA A 10 -19.79 52.40 -1.03
N SER A 11 -18.66 52.10 -1.66
CA SER A 11 -18.34 50.79 -2.22
C SER A 11 -17.96 49.82 -1.09
N VAL A 12 -18.82 48.85 -0.78
CA VAL A 12 -18.51 47.76 0.13
C VAL A 12 -17.73 46.69 -0.65
N LEU A 13 -16.43 46.60 -0.39
CA LEU A 13 -15.58 45.49 -0.85
C LEU A 13 -15.89 44.27 0.03
N LEU A 14 -16.58 43.29 -0.57
CA LEU A 14 -16.69 41.94 0.01
C LEU A 14 -15.37 41.23 -0.21
N ILE A 15 -14.51 41.16 0.82
CA ILE A 15 -13.33 40.33 0.86
C ILE A 15 -13.81 38.91 1.15
N SER A 16 -13.95 38.08 0.12
CA SER A 16 -14.10 36.62 0.26
C SER A 16 -12.79 36.05 0.77
N GLY A 17 -12.66 35.96 2.08
CA GLY A 17 -11.55 35.26 2.71
C GLY A 17 -11.72 33.76 2.48
N CYS A 18 -10.91 33.17 1.57
CA CYS A 18 -10.65 31.75 1.62
C CYS A 18 -9.90 31.48 2.93
N THR A 19 -10.59 30.99 3.91
CA THR A 19 -9.94 30.41 5.11
C THR A 19 -9.29 29.11 4.68
N SER A 20 -7.98 29.16 4.38
CA SER A 20 -7.14 27.96 4.38
C SER A 20 -7.20 27.40 5.79
N VAL A 21 -7.83 26.24 5.96
CA VAL A 21 -7.75 25.49 7.20
C VAL A 21 -6.30 25.02 7.32
N GLU A 22 -5.49 25.75 8.07
CA GLU A 22 -4.18 25.26 8.42
C GLU A 22 -4.35 24.01 9.30
N PRO A 23 -3.64 22.92 9.00
CA PRO A 23 -3.70 21.72 9.83
C PRO A 23 -3.30 22.11 11.25
N LYS A 24 -4.17 21.80 12.21
CA LYS A 24 -3.93 22.09 13.64
C LYS A 24 -2.63 21.40 14.05
N PRO A 25 -1.61 22.13 14.52
CA PRO A 25 -0.39 21.48 14.99
C PRO A 25 -0.78 20.57 16.16
N TRP A 26 -0.38 19.29 16.05
CA TRP A 26 -0.55 18.34 17.14
C TRP A 26 0.04 18.94 18.43
N SER A 27 -0.81 19.18 19.40
CA SER A 27 -0.37 19.52 20.75
C SER A 27 -0.17 18.20 21.49
N ALA A 28 1.01 18.00 22.08
CA ALA A 28 1.31 16.82 22.90
C ALA A 28 0.25 16.69 24.00
N GLY A 29 -0.84 16.02 23.68
CA GLY A 29 -1.82 15.52 24.65
C GLY A 29 -1.18 14.41 25.48
N SER A 30 -1.77 14.09 26.62
CA SER A 30 -1.24 13.08 27.56
C SER A 30 -1.38 11.63 27.07
N GLY A 31 -1.60 11.38 25.78
CA GLY A 31 -1.79 10.05 25.19
C GLY A 31 -0.96 9.80 23.94
N PRO A 32 -0.89 8.53 23.46
CA PRO A 32 -0.21 8.19 22.22
C PRO A 32 -0.88 8.85 21.01
N ILE A 33 -0.10 9.14 19.98
CA ILE A 33 -0.58 9.64 18.68
C ILE A 33 -1.48 8.57 18.06
N LYS A 34 -2.68 8.93 17.66
CA LYS A 34 -3.63 8.01 17.03
C LYS A 34 -3.39 7.98 15.54
N ILE A 35 -2.94 6.84 15.04
CA ILE A 35 -2.75 6.60 13.61
C ILE A 35 -3.85 5.66 13.12
N VAL A 36 -4.51 6.03 12.03
CA VAL A 36 -5.41 5.13 11.29
C VAL A 36 -4.80 4.86 9.93
N ALA A 37 -4.56 3.58 9.63
CA ALA A 37 -4.05 3.13 8.35
C ALA A 37 -5.16 2.41 7.55
N SER A 38 -5.12 2.49 6.24
CA SER A 38 -6.07 1.76 5.39
C SER A 38 -5.92 0.26 5.55
N THR A 39 -4.68 -0.24 5.51
CA THR A 39 -4.36 -1.66 5.64
C THR A 39 -3.36 -1.91 6.78
N ASP A 40 -3.26 -3.15 7.20
CA ASP A 40 -2.32 -3.60 8.23
C ASP A 40 -0.86 -3.51 7.77
N VAL A 41 -0.58 -3.60 6.47
CA VAL A 41 0.76 -3.37 5.91
C VAL A 41 1.24 -1.96 6.25
N TRP A 42 0.45 -0.93 5.94
CA TRP A 42 0.78 0.44 6.31
C TRP A 42 0.72 0.69 7.81
N GLY A 43 -0.20 0.00 8.49
CA GLY A 43 -0.25 -0.03 9.96
C GLY A 43 1.03 -0.57 10.57
N SER A 44 1.60 -1.63 10.00
CA SER A 44 2.88 -2.21 10.44
C SER A 44 4.05 -1.27 10.20
N VAL A 45 4.14 -0.64 9.02
CA VAL A 45 5.16 0.38 8.75
C VAL A 45 5.07 1.51 9.77
N ALA A 46 3.84 1.97 10.06
CA ALA A 46 3.61 3.02 11.05
C ALA A 46 4.08 2.60 12.46
N ASN A 47 3.79 1.38 12.89
CA ASN A 47 4.24 0.84 14.18
C ASN A 47 5.77 0.79 14.27
N LEU A 48 6.43 0.30 13.22
CA LEU A 48 7.90 0.19 13.16
C LEU A 48 8.58 1.56 13.18
N VAL A 49 7.94 2.58 12.59
CA VAL A 49 8.49 3.94 12.50
C VAL A 49 8.14 4.79 13.71
N ALA A 50 6.91 4.70 14.23
CA ALA A 50 6.46 5.53 15.35
C ALA A 50 6.81 4.93 16.72
N GLY A 51 7.00 3.61 16.82
CA GLY A 51 7.26 2.92 18.08
C GLY A 51 6.16 3.15 19.12
N ASP A 52 6.52 3.19 20.39
CA ASP A 52 5.59 3.37 21.53
C ASP A 52 4.92 4.75 21.58
N ARG A 53 5.23 5.65 20.66
CA ARG A 53 4.65 7.00 20.60
C ARG A 53 3.26 7.02 19.98
N ALA A 54 2.87 5.97 19.27
CA ALA A 54 1.60 5.91 18.56
C ALA A 54 0.76 4.69 18.96
N SER A 55 -0.54 4.85 18.78
CA SER A 55 -1.50 3.74 18.77
C SER A 55 -2.03 3.63 17.34
N VAL A 56 -1.76 2.51 16.68
CA VAL A 56 -2.09 2.30 15.28
C VAL A 56 -3.31 1.39 15.17
N THR A 57 -4.25 1.79 14.32
CA THR A 57 -5.42 0.98 13.93
C THR A 57 -5.41 0.83 12.41
N ALA A 58 -5.43 -0.38 11.90
CA ALA A 58 -5.70 -0.67 10.49
C ALA A 58 -7.20 -0.92 10.28
N LEU A 59 -7.78 -0.40 9.20
CA LEU A 59 -9.19 -0.63 8.87
C LEU A 59 -9.37 -2.00 8.21
N ILE A 60 -8.45 -2.35 7.31
CA ILE A 60 -8.37 -3.67 6.69
C ILE A 60 -7.20 -4.42 7.29
N TYR A 61 -7.49 -5.59 7.84
CA TYR A 61 -6.52 -6.46 8.53
C TYR A 61 -6.83 -7.96 8.35
N ASN A 62 -7.79 -8.28 7.51
CA ASN A 62 -8.22 -9.65 7.24
C ASN A 62 -8.14 -9.88 5.74
N SER A 63 -7.44 -10.94 5.32
CA SER A 63 -7.23 -11.32 3.93
C SER A 63 -8.50 -11.59 3.11
N SER A 64 -9.66 -11.73 3.78
CA SER A 64 -10.95 -11.82 3.10
C SER A 64 -11.56 -10.46 2.71
N GLN A 65 -10.90 -9.34 3.07
CA GLN A 65 -11.33 -7.98 2.76
C GLN A 65 -10.46 -7.43 1.64
N ASP A 66 -11.05 -7.25 0.46
CA ASP A 66 -10.38 -6.64 -0.68
C ASP A 66 -10.45 -5.10 -0.56
N PRO A 67 -9.31 -4.38 -0.56
CA PRO A 67 -9.27 -2.93 -0.46
C PRO A 67 -9.95 -2.18 -1.60
N HIS A 68 -9.97 -2.73 -2.81
CA HIS A 68 -10.62 -2.11 -3.96
C HIS A 68 -12.14 -2.03 -3.82
N SER A 69 -12.73 -3.03 -3.15
CA SER A 69 -14.18 -3.18 -2.96
C SER A 69 -14.65 -2.92 -1.52
N PHE A 70 -13.74 -2.54 -0.62
CA PHE A 70 -14.06 -2.36 0.80
C PHE A 70 -15.09 -1.26 1.04
N GLU A 71 -16.17 -1.60 1.73
CA GLU A 71 -17.20 -0.66 2.18
C GLU A 71 -17.01 -0.29 3.65
N PRO A 72 -16.54 0.94 3.95
CA PRO A 72 -16.26 1.34 5.32
C PRO A 72 -17.54 1.52 6.14
N SER A 73 -17.46 1.15 7.42
CA SER A 73 -18.53 1.31 8.39
C SER A 73 -18.52 2.72 9.04
N VAL A 74 -19.60 3.03 9.77
CA VAL A 74 -19.64 4.24 10.61
C VAL A 74 -18.52 4.25 11.67
N ARG A 75 -18.09 3.07 12.14
CA ARG A 75 -16.97 2.97 13.08
C ARG A 75 -15.65 3.40 12.42
N ASP A 76 -15.45 3.04 11.15
CA ASP A 76 -14.25 3.41 10.40
C ASP A 76 -14.22 4.92 10.17
N GLN A 77 -15.35 5.53 9.81
CA GLN A 77 -15.47 6.99 9.72
C GLN A 77 -15.10 7.66 11.04
N LEU A 78 -15.62 7.14 12.16
CA LEU A 78 -15.33 7.70 13.48
C LEU A 78 -13.85 7.53 13.85
N ALA A 79 -13.23 6.42 13.47
CA ALA A 79 -11.80 6.21 13.69
C ALA A 79 -10.96 7.25 12.92
N VAL A 80 -11.27 7.47 11.63
CA VAL A 80 -10.61 8.48 10.80
C VAL A 80 -10.80 9.89 11.34
N ASN A 81 -12.00 10.25 11.79
CA ASN A 81 -12.29 11.58 12.34
C ASN A 81 -11.53 11.86 13.65
N ASN A 82 -11.22 10.83 14.42
CA ASN A 82 -10.49 10.94 15.69
C ASN A 82 -8.98 10.67 15.55
N ALA A 83 -8.49 10.46 14.35
CA ALA A 83 -7.07 10.24 14.10
C ALA A 83 -6.27 11.55 14.17
N ASP A 84 -5.03 11.45 14.61
CA ASP A 84 -4.01 12.51 14.48
C ASP A 84 -3.27 12.38 13.14
N VAL A 85 -3.10 11.15 12.66
CA VAL A 85 -2.49 10.81 11.37
C VAL A 85 -3.34 9.75 10.68
N VAL A 86 -3.58 9.95 9.39
CA VAL A 86 -4.22 8.97 8.50
C VAL A 86 -3.22 8.53 7.46
N ILE A 87 -3.08 7.22 7.27
CA ILE A 87 -2.20 6.64 6.25
C ILE A 87 -3.05 5.87 5.25
N MET A 88 -2.94 6.22 3.99
CA MET A 88 -3.57 5.51 2.88
C MET A 88 -2.52 5.10 1.87
N ASN A 89 -2.79 4.04 1.12
CA ASN A 89 -1.96 3.67 -0.03
C ASN A 89 -2.07 4.72 -1.14
N GLY A 90 -3.28 5.02 -1.57
CA GLY A 90 -3.55 5.84 -2.75
C GLY A 90 -3.35 5.06 -4.05
N GLY A 91 -3.23 5.78 -5.17
CA GLY A 91 -3.01 5.18 -6.49
C GLY A 91 -4.24 4.46 -7.07
N GLY A 92 -5.37 4.46 -6.38
CA GLY A 92 -6.59 3.72 -6.75
C GLY A 92 -6.86 2.50 -5.87
N TYR A 93 -5.90 2.08 -5.05
CA TYR A 93 -5.98 0.87 -4.24
C TYR A 93 -7.03 0.95 -3.12
N ASP A 94 -7.06 2.04 -2.38
CA ASP A 94 -7.90 2.24 -1.20
C ASP A 94 -8.74 3.51 -1.29
N ASP A 95 -9.46 3.67 -2.38
CA ASP A 95 -10.29 4.86 -2.66
C ASP A 95 -11.34 5.14 -1.58
N PHE A 96 -11.71 4.13 -0.78
CA PHE A 96 -12.58 4.32 0.37
C PHE A 96 -11.97 5.28 1.42
N MET A 97 -10.63 5.26 1.61
CA MET A 97 -9.95 6.19 2.51
C MET A 97 -10.07 7.63 2.04
N THR A 98 -9.92 7.86 0.73
CA THR A 98 -10.13 9.19 0.14
C THR A 98 -11.54 9.70 0.42
N LYS A 99 -12.55 8.83 0.32
CA LYS A 99 -13.96 9.17 0.63
C LYS A 99 -14.16 9.46 2.11
N LEU A 100 -13.57 8.66 3.01
CA LEU A 100 -13.66 8.86 4.47
C LEU A 100 -13.04 10.20 4.90
N VAL A 101 -11.86 10.52 4.38
CA VAL A 101 -11.17 11.80 4.66
C VAL A 101 -11.95 13.00 4.12
N ALA A 102 -12.61 12.85 2.96
CA ALA A 102 -13.37 13.91 2.33
C ALA A 102 -14.78 14.11 2.95
N ALA A 103 -15.37 13.06 3.53
CA ALA A 103 -16.74 13.11 4.06
C ALA A 103 -16.89 14.02 5.29
N ASP A 104 -15.86 14.08 6.13
CA ASP A 104 -15.84 14.97 7.29
C ASP A 104 -14.40 15.50 7.45
N PRO A 105 -14.17 16.83 7.28
CA PRO A 105 -12.83 17.41 7.32
C PRO A 105 -12.14 17.09 8.65
N THR A 106 -11.23 16.12 8.61
CA THR A 106 -10.41 15.76 9.76
C THR A 106 -9.20 16.70 9.88
N PRO A 107 -8.80 17.10 11.10
CA PRO A 107 -7.56 17.83 11.31
C PRO A 107 -6.32 16.91 11.19
N ALA A 108 -6.50 15.62 10.89
CA ALA A 108 -5.42 14.66 10.78
C ALA A 108 -4.43 15.02 9.66
N ILE A 109 -3.15 14.70 9.89
CA ILE A 109 -2.15 14.72 8.83
C ILE A 109 -2.38 13.49 7.96
N VAL A 110 -2.63 13.69 6.65
CA VAL A 110 -2.84 12.59 5.71
C VAL A 110 -1.53 12.26 5.01
N VAL A 111 -1.08 11.02 5.13
CA VAL A 111 0.04 10.45 4.39
C VAL A 111 -0.54 9.53 3.31
N ASN A 112 -0.50 10.00 2.06
CA ASN A 112 -0.82 9.18 0.89
C ASN A 112 0.49 8.57 0.38
N ALA A 113 0.65 7.27 0.59
CA ALA A 113 1.90 6.56 0.33
C ALA A 113 2.32 6.64 -1.14
N PHE A 114 1.39 6.39 -2.07
CA PHE A 114 1.65 6.48 -3.50
C PHE A 114 2.07 7.89 -3.95
N ALA A 115 1.46 8.92 -3.40
CA ALA A 115 1.82 10.30 -3.73
C ALA A 115 3.18 10.70 -3.16
N VAL A 116 3.50 10.26 -1.93
CA VAL A 116 4.75 10.59 -1.23
C VAL A 116 5.93 9.83 -1.83
N SER A 117 5.72 8.59 -2.24
CA SER A 117 6.77 7.75 -2.81
C SER A 117 7.34 8.29 -4.12
N GLY A 118 6.58 9.08 -4.85
CA GLY A 118 6.94 9.53 -6.19
C GLY A 118 6.84 8.42 -7.24
N ALA A 119 6.10 7.35 -6.93
CA ALA A 119 5.88 6.23 -7.86
C ALA A 119 5.36 6.71 -9.22
N ASP A 120 5.80 6.04 -10.28
CA ASP A 120 5.30 6.30 -11.63
C ASP A 120 3.82 5.90 -11.72
N LYS A 121 2.97 6.86 -12.05
CA LYS A 121 1.52 6.66 -12.19
C LYS A 121 1.13 5.69 -13.32
N SER A 122 2.05 5.32 -14.18
CA SER A 122 1.84 4.30 -15.20
C SER A 122 2.04 2.87 -14.68
N ARG A 123 2.62 2.72 -13.49
CA ARG A 123 2.79 1.43 -12.81
C ARG A 123 1.59 1.15 -11.90
N ASN A 124 1.54 -0.08 -11.36
CA ASN A 124 0.51 -0.47 -10.41
C ASN A 124 0.68 0.24 -9.05
N GLU A 125 -0.33 0.18 -8.23
CA GLU A 125 -0.43 0.85 -6.93
C GLU A 125 0.24 0.12 -5.77
N HIS A 126 0.72 -1.13 -5.96
CA HIS A 126 1.23 -2.01 -4.89
C HIS A 126 2.64 -1.65 -4.44
N ILE A 127 2.86 -0.37 -4.13
CA ILE A 127 4.17 0.23 -3.83
C ILE A 127 4.81 -0.30 -2.54
N TRP A 128 4.08 -0.99 -1.69
CA TRP A 128 4.68 -1.62 -0.50
C TRP A 128 5.65 -2.76 -0.84
N TYR A 129 5.62 -3.24 -2.07
CA TYR A 129 6.63 -4.18 -2.59
C TYR A 129 7.87 -3.50 -3.19
N ASP A 130 7.87 -2.17 -3.28
CA ASP A 130 9.06 -1.37 -3.65
C ASP A 130 9.77 -0.87 -2.38
N VAL A 131 10.87 -1.52 -2.04
CA VAL A 131 11.61 -1.25 -0.79
C VAL A 131 12.14 0.19 -0.72
N ASP A 132 12.48 0.80 -1.85
CA ASP A 132 12.94 2.19 -1.92
C ASP A 132 11.78 3.17 -1.66
N GLN A 133 10.63 2.92 -2.26
CA GLN A 133 9.43 3.76 -2.12
C GLN A 133 8.92 3.75 -0.67
N VAL A 134 8.92 2.59 -0.03
CA VAL A 134 8.53 2.48 1.38
C VAL A 134 9.46 3.28 2.29
N GLY A 135 10.74 3.41 1.94
CA GLY A 135 11.67 4.29 2.65
C GLY A 135 11.21 5.75 2.69
N ALA A 136 10.72 6.28 1.56
CA ALA A 136 10.18 7.65 1.49
C ALA A 136 8.86 7.79 2.29
N VAL A 137 7.99 6.78 2.24
CA VAL A 137 6.75 6.76 3.04
C VAL A 137 7.06 6.74 4.53
N ALA A 138 8.06 5.96 4.97
CA ALA A 138 8.50 5.91 6.36
C ALA A 138 9.02 7.28 6.86
N GLU A 139 9.73 8.03 6.01
CA GLU A 139 10.15 9.40 6.32
C GLU A 139 8.95 10.34 6.50
N ALA A 140 7.93 10.24 5.64
CA ALA A 140 6.71 11.03 5.77
C ALA A 140 5.93 10.68 7.05
N ILE A 141 5.82 9.39 7.40
CA ILE A 141 5.20 8.96 8.65
C ILE A 141 5.97 9.51 9.85
N ALA A 142 7.31 9.40 9.87
CA ALA A 142 8.13 9.92 10.95
C ALA A 142 7.96 11.43 11.13
N ALA A 143 7.89 12.18 10.02
CA ALA A 143 7.62 13.61 10.03
C ALA A 143 6.23 13.92 10.60
N ALA A 144 5.19 13.17 10.19
CA ALA A 144 3.82 13.35 10.68
C ALA A 144 3.70 13.14 12.19
N VAL A 145 4.39 12.12 12.73
CA VAL A 145 4.40 11.83 14.18
C VAL A 145 5.48 12.59 14.94
N LYS A 146 6.24 13.46 14.27
CA LYS A 146 7.37 14.21 14.83
C LYS A 146 8.34 13.28 15.58
N ASN A 147 8.63 12.14 14.97
CA ASN A 147 9.54 11.17 15.55
C ASN A 147 11.00 11.61 15.35
N THR A 148 11.74 11.70 16.45
CA THR A 148 13.16 12.05 16.48
C THR A 148 14.02 10.94 17.08
N ASP A 149 13.42 9.80 17.41
CA ASP A 149 14.15 8.65 17.98
C ASP A 149 14.81 7.78 16.90
N SER A 150 15.44 6.68 17.33
CA SER A 150 16.19 5.79 16.45
C SER A 150 15.33 4.82 15.62
N SER A 151 14.00 4.79 15.79
CA SER A 151 13.14 3.79 15.14
C SER A 151 13.11 3.94 13.62
N LEU A 152 13.00 5.17 13.11
CA LEU A 152 13.12 5.42 11.67
C LEU A 152 14.48 4.95 11.12
N ALA A 153 15.58 5.26 11.82
CA ALA A 153 16.92 4.84 11.39
C ALA A 153 17.06 3.31 11.38
N SER A 154 16.51 2.64 12.40
CA SER A 154 16.48 1.18 12.49
C SER A 154 15.66 0.56 11.38
N PHE A 155 14.47 1.12 11.08
CA PHE A 155 13.62 0.67 9.99
C PHE A 155 14.33 0.82 8.63
N LYS A 156 14.91 2.00 8.34
CA LYS A 156 15.69 2.23 7.10
C LYS A 156 16.90 1.29 6.98
N SER A 157 17.58 0.98 8.09
CA SER A 157 18.66 -0.02 8.10
C SER A 157 18.17 -1.42 7.73
N SER A 158 16.95 -1.79 8.16
CA SER A 158 16.33 -3.06 7.79
C SER A 158 15.93 -3.09 6.31
N LEU A 159 15.35 -2.02 5.79
CA LEU A 159 15.07 -1.89 4.35
C LEU A 159 16.35 -2.02 3.51
N ALA A 160 17.45 -1.41 3.94
CA ALA A 160 18.75 -1.53 3.24
C ALA A 160 19.23 -2.99 3.16
N LYS A 161 19.01 -3.80 4.21
CA LYS A 161 19.34 -5.23 4.18
C LYS A 161 18.45 -6.02 3.22
N LEU A 162 17.16 -5.70 3.15
CA LEU A 162 16.25 -6.33 2.18
C LEU A 162 16.67 -5.99 0.75
N LYS A 163 17.03 -4.74 0.49
CA LYS A 163 17.56 -4.29 -0.81
C LYS A 163 18.86 -5.01 -1.18
N GLU A 164 19.75 -5.24 -0.23
CA GLU A 164 20.97 -6.00 -0.47
C GLU A 164 20.67 -7.46 -0.86
N LYS A 165 19.68 -8.10 -0.21
CA LYS A 165 19.22 -9.44 -0.60
C LYS A 165 18.67 -9.46 -2.03
N LEU A 166 17.81 -8.50 -2.40
CA LEU A 166 17.28 -8.37 -3.76
C LEU A 166 18.40 -8.18 -4.79
N ASN A 167 19.35 -7.28 -4.51
CA ASN A 167 20.49 -7.07 -5.38
C ASN A 167 21.37 -8.34 -5.53
N THR A 168 21.49 -9.13 -4.46
CA THR A 168 22.20 -10.42 -4.51
C THR A 168 21.53 -11.39 -5.49
N LEU A 169 20.19 -11.50 -5.45
CA LEU A 169 19.42 -12.32 -6.40
C LEU A 169 19.61 -11.82 -7.83
N LYS A 170 19.53 -10.50 -8.04
CA LYS A 170 19.67 -9.84 -9.32
C LYS A 170 21.05 -10.08 -9.93
N VAL A 171 22.11 -9.83 -9.18
CA VAL A 171 23.51 -10.02 -9.66
C VAL A 171 23.81 -11.49 -9.93
N ALA A 172 23.33 -12.39 -9.09
CA ALA A 172 23.49 -13.83 -9.28
C ALA A 172 22.59 -14.37 -10.41
N ASN A 173 21.64 -13.58 -10.90
CA ASN A 173 20.63 -14.00 -11.89
C ASN A 173 19.93 -15.32 -11.48
N THR A 174 19.52 -15.38 -10.19
CA THR A 174 18.99 -16.62 -9.60
C THR A 174 17.48 -16.68 -9.55
N CYS A 175 16.77 -15.55 -9.67
CA CYS A 175 15.32 -15.52 -9.60
C CYS A 175 14.68 -16.31 -10.77
N GLY A 176 15.15 -16.10 -11.98
CA GLY A 176 14.66 -16.83 -13.16
C GLY A 176 13.31 -16.31 -13.66
N ARG A 177 12.46 -17.22 -14.13
CA ARG A 177 11.15 -16.94 -14.72
C ARG A 177 10.06 -17.07 -13.66
N VAL A 178 9.23 -16.04 -13.52
CA VAL A 178 8.09 -16.01 -12.58
C VAL A 178 6.82 -15.69 -13.36
N PHE A 179 5.78 -16.46 -13.10
CA PHE A 179 4.41 -16.14 -13.51
C PHE A 179 3.66 -15.67 -12.27
N ALA A 180 3.36 -14.39 -12.15
CA ALA A 180 2.57 -13.83 -11.06
C ALA A 180 1.10 -13.77 -11.44
N THR A 181 0.21 -14.26 -10.58
CA THR A 181 -1.23 -14.25 -10.87
C THR A 181 -1.80 -12.85 -10.99
N GLU A 182 -1.19 -11.88 -10.31
CA GLU A 182 -1.56 -10.48 -10.27
C GLU A 182 -0.32 -9.58 -10.27
N PRO A 183 -0.44 -8.28 -10.60
CA PRO A 183 0.70 -7.37 -10.67
C PRO A 183 1.23 -6.94 -9.29
N VAL A 184 0.67 -7.45 -8.21
CA VAL A 184 0.96 -7.05 -6.80
C VAL A 184 2.46 -7.05 -6.49
N ILE A 185 3.19 -8.10 -6.90
CA ILE A 185 4.62 -8.23 -6.59
C ILE A 185 5.57 -7.72 -7.70
N ASP A 186 5.06 -7.04 -8.72
CA ASP A 186 5.86 -6.63 -9.88
C ASP A 186 7.10 -5.81 -9.49
N TYR A 187 6.97 -4.91 -8.51
CA TYR A 187 8.11 -4.12 -8.00
C TYR A 187 9.21 -5.03 -7.45
N LEU A 188 8.82 -6.02 -6.64
CA LEU A 188 9.76 -6.96 -6.04
C LEU A 188 10.44 -7.84 -7.10
N LEU A 189 9.70 -8.27 -8.13
CA LEU A 189 10.25 -9.04 -9.25
C LEU A 189 11.29 -8.24 -10.03
N ASP A 190 11.01 -6.98 -10.33
CA ASP A 190 11.91 -6.06 -11.01
C ASP A 190 13.20 -5.84 -10.21
N ASP A 191 13.07 -5.62 -8.91
CA ASP A 191 14.21 -5.40 -8.01
C ASP A 191 15.08 -6.64 -7.85
N ALA A 192 14.47 -7.82 -7.83
CA ALA A 192 15.17 -9.10 -7.77
C ALA A 192 15.78 -9.53 -9.12
N GLY A 193 15.44 -8.83 -10.21
CA GLY A 193 15.87 -9.19 -11.57
C GLY A 193 15.19 -10.43 -12.11
N CYS A 194 13.98 -10.73 -11.67
CA CYS A 194 13.15 -11.80 -12.18
C CYS A 194 12.60 -11.46 -13.57
N VAL A 195 12.33 -12.49 -14.36
CA VAL A 195 11.62 -12.32 -15.64
C VAL A 195 10.15 -12.63 -15.40
N ASN A 196 9.33 -11.59 -15.24
CA ASN A 196 7.88 -11.79 -15.20
C ASN A 196 7.37 -12.22 -16.57
N VAL A 197 6.79 -13.42 -16.65
CA VAL A 197 6.30 -14.03 -17.91
C VAL A 197 4.78 -14.03 -18.01
N THR A 198 4.11 -13.42 -17.08
CA THR A 198 2.64 -13.34 -17.05
C THR A 198 2.14 -12.49 -18.21
N PRO A 199 1.20 -12.98 -19.03
CA PRO A 199 0.52 -12.12 -19.99
C PRO A 199 -0.20 -10.98 -19.26
N LEU A 200 0.11 -9.74 -19.61
CA LEU A 200 -0.49 -8.55 -18.98
C LEU A 200 -2.03 -8.58 -18.98
N ALA A 201 -2.64 -9.13 -20.04
CA ALA A 201 -4.08 -9.26 -20.11
C ALA A 201 -4.63 -10.29 -19.11
N PHE A 202 -3.81 -11.27 -18.68
CA PHE A 202 -4.17 -12.22 -17.63
C PHE A 202 -4.14 -11.53 -16.26
N SER A 203 -3.00 -10.98 -15.86
CA SER A 203 -2.84 -10.38 -14.54
C SER A 203 -3.84 -9.25 -14.28
N LYS A 204 -4.07 -8.38 -15.29
CA LYS A 204 -5.09 -7.34 -15.20
C LYS A 204 -6.52 -7.87 -15.11
N ALA A 205 -6.85 -8.98 -15.75
CA ALA A 205 -8.19 -9.53 -15.65
C ALA A 205 -8.45 -10.10 -14.24
N ILE A 206 -7.44 -10.75 -13.65
CA ILE A 206 -7.54 -11.26 -12.27
C ILE A 206 -7.65 -10.09 -11.28
N GLU A 207 -6.76 -9.09 -11.36
CA GLU A 207 -6.76 -7.88 -10.52
C GLU A 207 -8.10 -7.14 -10.54
N GLU A 208 -8.70 -7.03 -11.71
CA GLU A 208 -9.98 -6.35 -11.90
C GLU A 208 -11.20 -7.28 -11.69
N GLU A 209 -11.00 -8.46 -11.08
CA GLU A 209 -12.03 -9.48 -10.84
C GLU A 209 -12.85 -9.84 -12.10
N ARG A 210 -12.22 -9.81 -13.27
CA ARG A 210 -12.85 -10.10 -14.57
C ARG A 210 -12.50 -11.47 -15.09
N ASP A 211 -13.39 -12.04 -15.88
CA ASP A 211 -13.15 -13.31 -16.55
C ASP A 211 -11.98 -13.22 -17.55
N VAL A 212 -11.03 -14.14 -17.42
CA VAL A 212 -9.93 -14.31 -18.38
C VAL A 212 -10.46 -14.98 -19.64
N SER A 213 -10.25 -14.39 -20.80
CA SER A 213 -10.69 -14.98 -22.06
C SER A 213 -9.96 -16.30 -22.35
N PRO A 214 -10.57 -17.26 -23.10
CA PRO A 214 -9.93 -18.54 -23.42
C PRO A 214 -8.57 -18.39 -24.10
N ALA A 215 -8.42 -17.40 -24.98
CA ALA A 215 -7.15 -17.15 -25.67
C ALA A 215 -6.05 -16.66 -24.73
N VAL A 216 -6.39 -15.82 -23.75
CA VAL A 216 -5.47 -15.31 -22.73
C VAL A 216 -5.12 -16.42 -21.74
N MET A 217 -6.08 -17.29 -21.38
CA MET A 217 -5.82 -18.46 -20.54
C MET A 217 -4.87 -19.45 -21.22
N GLU A 218 -5.00 -19.66 -22.53
CA GLU A 218 -4.05 -20.49 -23.28
C GLU A 218 -2.64 -19.88 -23.28
N GLN A 219 -2.50 -18.56 -23.44
CA GLN A 219 -1.22 -17.88 -23.33
C GLN A 219 -0.61 -18.06 -21.93
N ALA A 220 -1.42 -17.94 -20.87
CA ALA A 220 -0.98 -18.13 -19.50
C ALA A 220 -0.44 -19.57 -19.28
N LYS A 221 -1.20 -20.59 -19.72
CA LYS A 221 -0.78 -21.99 -19.65
C LYS A 221 0.52 -22.24 -20.40
N ASN A 222 0.68 -21.66 -21.59
CA ASN A 222 1.91 -21.80 -22.39
C ASN A 222 3.10 -21.12 -21.71
N ALA A 223 2.92 -19.96 -21.06
CA ALA A 223 3.95 -19.28 -20.31
C ALA A 223 4.44 -20.10 -19.11
N LEU A 224 3.50 -20.71 -18.37
CA LEU A 224 3.78 -21.59 -17.25
C LEU A 224 4.40 -22.93 -17.64
N ALA A 225 4.08 -23.48 -18.81
CA ALA A 225 4.63 -24.72 -19.30
C ALA A 225 6.14 -24.67 -19.63
N VAL A 226 6.71 -23.47 -19.68
CA VAL A 226 8.17 -23.33 -19.94
C VAL A 226 8.93 -23.82 -18.71
N PRO A 227 9.85 -24.80 -18.86
CA PRO A 227 10.61 -25.33 -17.74
C PRO A 227 11.33 -24.26 -16.94
N GLY A 228 11.29 -24.35 -15.61
CA GLY A 228 11.89 -23.39 -14.69
C GLY A 228 11.06 -22.12 -14.44
N THR A 229 9.84 -22.05 -14.97
CA THR A 229 8.89 -21.01 -14.57
C THR A 229 8.31 -21.35 -13.19
N VAL A 230 8.33 -20.40 -12.27
CA VAL A 230 7.72 -20.52 -10.93
C VAL A 230 6.41 -19.76 -10.93
N LEU A 231 5.37 -20.37 -10.36
CA LEU A 231 4.07 -19.72 -10.16
C LEU A 231 4.08 -18.97 -8.84
N ALA A 232 3.79 -17.69 -8.90
CA ALA A 232 3.56 -16.83 -7.75
C ALA A 232 2.07 -16.49 -7.67
N SER A 233 1.38 -17.00 -6.65
CA SER A 233 -0.06 -16.81 -6.46
C SER A 233 -0.34 -15.84 -5.32
N ASN A 234 -1.30 -14.92 -5.52
CA ASN A 234 -1.83 -14.12 -4.43
C ASN A 234 -2.67 -15.00 -3.50
N ILE A 235 -2.24 -15.15 -2.26
CA ILE A 235 -2.91 -16.01 -1.27
C ILE A 235 -4.25 -15.44 -0.79
N SER A 236 -4.49 -14.16 -1.03
CA SER A 236 -5.73 -13.48 -0.66
C SER A 236 -6.84 -13.65 -1.71
N VAL A 237 -6.47 -14.05 -2.94
CA VAL A 237 -7.38 -14.16 -4.07
C VAL A 237 -7.59 -15.61 -4.46
N THR A 238 -8.84 -16.06 -4.44
CA THR A 238 -9.23 -17.38 -4.90
C THR A 238 -10.12 -17.27 -6.13
N SER A 239 -9.70 -17.85 -7.25
CA SER A 239 -10.52 -17.96 -8.44
C SER A 239 -10.37 -19.33 -9.08
N SER A 240 -11.44 -19.79 -9.75
CA SER A 240 -11.39 -21.04 -10.51
C SER A 240 -10.38 -20.98 -11.67
N GLN A 241 -10.05 -19.78 -12.13
CA GLN A 241 -9.11 -19.54 -13.21
C GLN A 241 -7.66 -19.66 -12.71
N ILE A 242 -7.36 -19.18 -11.50
CA ILE A 242 -6.06 -19.38 -10.84
C ILE A 242 -5.89 -20.86 -10.52
N SER A 243 -6.90 -21.53 -9.91
CA SER A 243 -6.86 -22.95 -9.56
C SER A 243 -6.62 -23.86 -10.78
N GLN A 244 -7.03 -23.46 -11.99
CA GLN A 244 -6.70 -24.19 -13.22
C GLN A 244 -5.23 -24.13 -13.59
N LEU A 245 -4.51 -23.07 -13.19
CA LEU A 245 -3.08 -22.90 -13.42
C LEU A 245 -2.24 -23.61 -12.36
N GLU A 246 -2.70 -23.55 -11.09
CA GLU A 246 -2.05 -24.21 -9.94
C GLU A 246 -2.08 -25.73 -10.07
N SER A 247 -3.17 -26.26 -10.63
CA SER A 247 -3.37 -27.71 -10.79
C SER A 247 -2.31 -28.34 -11.69
N GLY A 248 -1.34 -29.02 -11.05
CA GLY A 248 -0.27 -29.73 -11.74
C GLY A 248 1.01 -28.92 -11.98
N HIS A 249 1.08 -27.68 -11.50
CA HIS A 249 2.32 -26.90 -11.52
C HIS A 249 3.21 -27.26 -10.33
N VAL A 250 4.53 -27.42 -10.58
CA VAL A 250 5.52 -27.73 -9.54
C VAL A 250 6.43 -26.49 -9.38
N GLY A 251 6.49 -25.92 -8.18
CA GLY A 251 7.25 -24.73 -7.88
C GLY A 251 6.38 -23.51 -7.74
N GLU A 252 5.55 -23.53 -6.71
CA GLU A 252 4.63 -22.45 -6.34
C GLU A 252 5.08 -21.78 -5.06
N PHE A 253 4.88 -20.46 -4.95
CA PHE A 253 4.90 -19.74 -3.68
C PHE A 253 3.77 -18.72 -3.61
N GLY A 254 3.33 -18.45 -2.38
CA GLY A 254 2.30 -17.46 -2.12
C GLY A 254 2.89 -16.10 -1.77
N PHE A 255 2.25 -15.03 -2.23
CA PHE A 255 2.47 -13.67 -1.76
C PHE A 255 1.14 -13.11 -1.25
N GLY A 256 1.15 -11.99 -0.56
CA GLY A 256 -0.05 -11.39 0.00
C GLY A 256 -0.06 -9.87 -0.11
N GLU A 257 -1.24 -9.32 -0.06
CA GLU A 257 -1.48 -7.88 -0.01
C GLU A 257 -1.55 -7.35 1.42
N LEU A 258 -1.81 -8.25 2.36
CA LEU A 258 -1.87 -7.98 3.79
C LEU A 258 -0.80 -8.78 4.53
N LEU A 259 -0.59 -8.45 5.79
CA LEU A 259 0.36 -9.19 6.63
C LEU A 259 -0.07 -10.66 6.75
N PRO A 260 0.89 -11.58 6.75
CA PRO A 260 0.59 -12.99 6.95
C PRO A 260 -0.12 -13.23 8.28
N GLN A 261 -1.20 -13.99 8.25
CA GLN A 261 -1.93 -14.41 9.43
C GLN A 261 -1.73 -15.91 9.66
N ASP A 262 -1.61 -16.29 10.92
CA ASP A 262 -1.65 -17.69 11.32
C ASP A 262 -3.06 -18.24 11.04
N PRO A 263 -3.20 -19.29 10.22
CA PRO A 263 -4.51 -19.79 9.79
C PRO A 263 -5.35 -20.37 10.94
N ASP A 264 -4.71 -20.80 12.02
CA ASP A 264 -5.41 -21.44 13.14
C ASP A 264 -5.84 -20.41 14.20
N THR A 265 -5.07 -19.35 14.38
CA THR A 265 -5.29 -18.36 15.45
C THR A 265 -5.73 -17.00 14.94
N GLY A 266 -5.55 -16.70 13.66
CA GLY A 266 -5.74 -15.37 13.08
C GLY A 266 -4.72 -14.32 13.56
N ALA A 267 -3.70 -14.74 14.32
CA ALA A 267 -2.65 -13.85 14.77
C ALA A 267 -1.67 -13.51 13.64
N TYR A 268 -1.15 -12.28 13.66
CA TYR A 268 -0.14 -11.88 12.68
C TYR A 268 1.13 -12.68 12.84
N GLY A 269 1.60 -13.29 11.75
CA GLY A 269 2.82 -14.09 11.70
C GLY A 269 4.12 -13.28 11.61
N GLY A 270 4.02 -11.93 11.71
CA GLY A 270 5.17 -11.05 11.59
C GLY A 270 4.75 -9.60 11.34
N ASN A 271 5.69 -8.81 10.85
CA ASN A 271 5.50 -7.42 10.49
C ASN A 271 5.81 -7.20 9.00
N TYR A 272 5.71 -5.97 8.53
CA TYR A 272 6.03 -5.61 7.15
C TYR A 272 7.40 -6.13 6.68
N LEU A 273 8.44 -6.00 7.50
CA LEU A 273 9.80 -6.45 7.13
C LEU A 273 9.86 -7.98 6.99
N ASP A 274 9.16 -8.71 7.85
CA ASP A 274 9.07 -10.17 7.80
C ASP A 274 8.32 -10.63 6.54
N MET A 275 7.25 -9.93 6.15
CA MET A 275 6.50 -10.21 4.92
C MET A 275 7.39 -10.05 3.68
N ILE A 276 8.11 -8.94 3.57
CA ILE A 276 9.00 -8.70 2.43
C ILE A 276 10.18 -9.66 2.43
N ASP A 277 10.78 -9.93 3.59
CA ASP A 277 11.89 -10.89 3.69
C ASP A 277 11.47 -12.31 3.31
N GLY A 278 10.29 -12.72 3.71
CA GLY A 278 9.67 -13.98 3.30
C GLY A 278 9.51 -14.06 1.78
N SER A 279 8.92 -13.03 1.16
CA SER A 279 8.74 -12.96 -0.29
C SER A 279 10.08 -13.02 -1.05
N ILE A 280 11.11 -12.29 -0.59
CA ILE A 280 12.46 -12.34 -1.17
C ILE A 280 13.06 -13.75 -1.05
N THR A 281 12.90 -14.39 0.10
CA THR A 281 13.42 -15.74 0.34
C THR A 281 12.78 -16.75 -0.61
N MET A 282 11.49 -16.64 -0.85
CA MET A 282 10.76 -17.51 -1.78
C MET A 282 11.24 -17.33 -3.24
N LEU A 283 11.54 -16.08 -3.66
CA LEU A 283 12.12 -15.80 -4.99
C LEU A 283 13.51 -16.42 -5.17
N GLY A 284 14.31 -16.52 -4.11
CA GLY A 284 15.64 -17.13 -4.13
C GLY A 284 15.62 -18.66 -4.06
N TRP A 285 14.47 -19.28 -3.85
CA TRP A 285 14.36 -20.71 -3.61
C TRP A 285 14.43 -21.49 -4.93
N LYS A 286 15.57 -22.15 -5.15
CA LYS A 286 15.73 -23.13 -6.23
C LYS A 286 15.35 -24.51 -5.71
N LYS A 287 14.35 -25.13 -6.33
CA LYS A 287 14.14 -26.58 -6.20
C LYS A 287 15.09 -27.38 -7.07
#